data_feeb07a0cf15adec20e888d7bc60b1e8
#
_entry.id   feeb07a0cf15adec20e888d7bc60b1e8
#
_cell.length_a   1.000
_cell.length_b   1.000
_cell.length_c   1.000
_cell.angle_alpha   90.00
_cell.angle_beta   90.00
_cell.angle_gamma   90.00
#
_symmetry.space_group_name_H-M   'P 1'
#
loop_
_entity.id
_entity.type
_entity.pdbx_description
1 polymer ?
#
loop_
_entity_poly.entity_id
_entity_poly.type
_entity_poly.pdbx_seq_one_letter_code
_entity_poly.pdbx_strand_id
1 'polypeptide(L)'
;MTVIAAAAGFVACQENTVDTQGEILPKLATDAQNTYVADPTLPENITFNVSSNTPWRITVDCGEGFAERPWCSVSPSLSAVSSLVEEVTIKMKDNPTYESRTAAITIEADGIAEPTVITVRQTGQGNLTLSELQPREEISKDGGSASFTVVSNRDWTAESDQKWLTLDKSSGTASDDPITVTVTASVSDGLRRTAVVTVRTDLETETIEVVQEGWRMEFRPLENPETELFFGYAGDTKTYYVDANVEWIVSSENTYAEVEKIDGESFSVKLPFARAFADEKIAVVLKAAVENSPLETQTMTVTQETAVIPESGQLNGNTLTATDGNARVKSKGEYKYGEFIWKFSEVDLESGYFSINNWAGSVYLMLRFGNNDHQLSAGGEVTVNGQRVCFGFDNGWGGLWNDSKQFIEGSYPADVKELRSLRLRIEPTERSGT
;
A
#
# COMPACT_ATOMS: atom_id res chain seq x y z
N MET A 1 2.23 39.57 12.08
CA MET A 1 1.42 40.69 11.53
C MET A 1 2.24 41.96 11.63
N THR A 2 2.74 42.46 10.51
CA THR A 2 3.66 43.62 10.51
C THR A 2 2.88 44.87 10.88
N VAL A 3 3.16 45.45 12.01
CA VAL A 3 2.58 46.73 12.42
C VAL A 3 3.27 47.83 11.58
N ILE A 4 2.56 48.36 10.61
CA ILE A 4 3.00 49.59 9.92
C ILE A 4 2.67 50.75 10.86
N ALA A 5 3.69 51.20 11.62
CA ALA A 5 3.63 52.44 12.33
C ALA A 5 3.63 53.59 11.32
N ALA A 6 2.52 54.25 11.12
CA ALA A 6 2.49 55.55 10.47
C ALA A 6 3.14 56.55 11.39
N ALA A 7 4.39 56.90 11.17
CA ALA A 7 5.06 57.98 11.84
C ALA A 7 4.43 59.31 11.38
N ALA A 8 3.41 59.75 12.16
CA ALA A 8 3.00 61.14 12.10
C ALA A 8 4.13 61.96 12.75
N GLY A 9 4.86 62.72 11.93
CA GLY A 9 5.94 63.58 12.46
C GLY A 9 5.43 64.51 13.53
N PHE A 10 5.87 64.26 14.75
CA PHE A 10 5.62 65.19 15.87
C PHE A 10 6.51 66.43 15.62
N VAL A 11 5.94 67.48 15.14
CA VAL A 11 6.65 68.76 15.04
C VAL A 11 6.64 69.38 16.44
N ALA A 12 7.78 69.28 17.12
CA ALA A 12 8.01 69.88 18.42
C ALA A 12 8.19 71.42 18.32
N CYS A 13 7.14 72.11 18.00
CA CYS A 13 6.99 73.51 18.28
C CYS A 13 5.65 73.69 18.98
N GLN A 14 5.66 73.55 20.32
CA GLN A 14 4.52 73.91 21.11
C GLN A 14 4.55 75.43 21.33
N GLU A 15 3.75 76.18 20.60
CA GLU A 15 3.40 77.49 20.98
C GLU A 15 2.60 77.41 22.30
N ASN A 16 3.15 78.02 23.37
CA ASN A 16 2.42 78.11 24.62
C ASN A 16 1.20 79.00 24.40
N THR A 17 0.01 78.45 24.58
CA THR A 17 -1.23 79.25 24.69
C THR A 17 -1.29 79.91 26.03
N VAL A 18 -1.52 81.20 26.00
CA VAL A 18 -1.72 81.97 27.24
C VAL A 18 -3.20 82.34 27.38
N ASP A 19 -3.65 82.41 28.61
CA ASP A 19 -5.02 82.86 28.93
C ASP A 19 -5.17 84.37 28.72
N THR A 20 -6.35 84.95 29.05
CA THR A 20 -6.65 86.38 28.98
C THR A 20 -5.88 87.20 29.95
N GLN A 21 -5.19 86.59 30.94
CA GLN A 21 -4.37 87.20 31.95
C GLN A 21 -2.87 87.06 31.70
N GLY A 22 -2.47 86.34 30.62
CA GLY A 22 -1.09 86.05 30.22
C GLY A 22 -0.46 84.85 30.91
N GLU A 23 -1.23 84.02 31.57
CA GLU A 23 -0.73 82.79 32.17
C GLU A 23 -0.63 81.65 31.11
N ILE A 24 0.40 80.83 31.24
CA ILE A 24 0.60 79.69 30.35
C ILE A 24 -0.41 78.60 30.77
N LEU A 25 -1.29 78.23 29.80
CA LEU A 25 -2.25 77.17 30.04
C LEU A 25 -1.56 75.79 30.04
N PRO A 26 -1.89 74.90 30.99
CA PRO A 26 -1.43 73.55 31.01
C PRO A 26 -1.78 72.78 29.70
N LYS A 27 -0.84 72.00 29.18
CA LYS A 27 -1.01 71.26 27.97
C LYS A 27 -0.33 69.88 28.05
N LEU A 28 -1.07 68.83 27.63
CA LEU A 28 -0.59 67.46 27.51
C LEU A 28 -0.91 66.97 26.13
N ALA A 29 0.05 66.34 25.48
CA ALA A 29 -0.12 65.67 24.19
C ALA A 29 0.65 64.34 24.15
N THR A 30 0.15 63.37 23.44
CA THR A 30 0.80 62.09 23.21
C THR A 30 0.47 61.57 21.81
N ASP A 31 1.36 60.80 21.24
CA ASP A 31 1.17 60.04 19.98
C ASP A 31 0.75 58.60 20.23
N ALA A 32 0.50 58.23 21.51
CA ALA A 32 0.04 56.90 21.87
C ALA A 32 -1.29 56.54 21.19
N GLN A 33 -1.40 55.30 20.78
CA GLN A 33 -2.69 54.73 20.36
C GLN A 33 -3.60 54.52 21.57
N ASN A 34 -4.91 54.59 21.37
CA ASN A 34 -5.86 54.33 22.46
C ASN A 34 -5.83 52.87 22.94
N THR A 35 -5.42 51.93 22.07
CA THR A 35 -5.33 50.52 22.40
C THR A 35 -4.15 49.85 21.69
N TYR A 36 -3.40 49.07 22.43
CA TYR A 36 -2.35 48.19 21.95
C TYR A 36 -2.72 46.75 22.23
N VAL A 37 -2.39 45.84 21.28
CA VAL A 37 -2.55 44.39 21.44
C VAL A 37 -1.17 43.76 21.41
N ALA A 38 -0.85 42.94 22.41
CA ALA A 38 0.43 42.25 22.55
C ALA A 38 0.25 40.73 22.60
N ASP A 39 1.27 40.01 22.12
CA ASP A 39 1.33 38.56 22.19
C ASP A 39 1.54 38.06 23.62
N PRO A 40 1.15 36.79 23.91
CA PRO A 40 1.26 36.24 25.25
C PRO A 40 2.71 35.93 25.65
N THR A 41 3.57 35.63 24.68
CA THR A 41 4.95 35.23 24.90
C THR A 41 5.91 36.20 24.23
N LEU A 42 6.97 36.61 24.95
CA LEU A 42 7.99 37.55 24.48
C LEU A 42 7.39 38.79 23.81
N PRO A 43 6.45 39.49 24.49
CA PRO A 43 5.81 40.67 23.92
C PRO A 43 6.84 41.76 23.64
N GLU A 44 6.74 42.35 22.46
CA GLU A 44 7.61 43.46 22.07
C GLU A 44 7.33 44.68 22.95
N ASN A 45 8.36 45.44 23.26
CA ASN A 45 8.20 46.72 23.93
C ASN A 45 7.47 47.70 23.00
N ILE A 46 6.51 48.43 23.60
CA ILE A 46 5.76 49.47 22.88
C ILE A 46 6.30 50.83 23.33
N THR A 47 6.56 51.72 22.39
CA THR A 47 7.02 53.08 22.69
C THR A 47 6.04 54.12 22.19
N PHE A 48 5.90 55.22 22.92
CA PHE A 48 5.14 56.38 22.54
C PHE A 48 5.75 57.63 23.19
N ASN A 49 5.43 58.83 22.68
CA ASN A 49 5.92 60.07 23.19
C ASN A 49 4.87 60.79 24.05
N VAL A 50 5.33 61.39 25.14
CA VAL A 50 4.56 62.31 25.97
C VAL A 50 5.20 63.67 25.93
N SER A 51 4.42 64.70 25.68
CA SER A 51 4.83 66.09 25.70
C SER A 51 3.90 66.89 26.62
N SER A 52 4.45 67.60 27.59
CA SER A 52 3.67 68.43 28.51
C SER A 52 4.47 69.67 28.93
N ASN A 53 3.80 70.80 29.16
CA ASN A 53 4.40 71.97 29.71
C ASN A 53 4.25 72.09 31.27
N THR A 54 3.70 71.02 31.85
CA THR A 54 3.60 70.81 33.30
C THR A 54 4.10 69.45 33.68
N PRO A 55 4.48 69.22 34.99
CA PRO A 55 4.81 67.89 35.47
C PRO A 55 3.71 66.88 35.15
N TRP A 56 4.10 65.69 34.76
CA TRP A 56 3.17 64.60 34.43
C TRP A 56 3.59 63.29 35.10
N ARG A 57 2.62 62.39 35.28
CA ARG A 57 2.83 61.03 35.79
C ARG A 57 1.99 60.05 35.04
N ILE A 58 2.46 58.81 35.04
CA ILE A 58 1.73 57.65 34.48
C ILE A 58 1.49 56.66 35.61
N THR A 59 0.27 56.19 35.69
CA THR A 59 -0.12 55.05 36.53
C THR A 59 -0.53 53.89 35.64
N VAL A 60 -0.22 52.70 36.11
CA VAL A 60 -0.56 51.47 35.40
C VAL A 60 -1.42 50.62 36.32
N ASP A 61 -2.64 50.34 35.88
CA ASP A 61 -3.54 49.38 36.52
C ASP A 61 -3.56 48.09 35.69
N CYS A 62 -3.02 47.04 36.27
CA CYS A 62 -2.95 45.70 35.63
C CYS A 62 -4.17 44.83 35.96
N GLY A 63 -5.18 45.35 36.62
CA GLY A 63 -6.36 44.63 37.07
C GLY A 63 -6.21 43.94 38.41
N GLU A 64 -7.28 43.30 38.85
CA GLU A 64 -7.36 42.62 40.15
C GLU A 64 -6.30 41.51 40.29
N GLY A 65 -5.62 41.47 41.45
CA GLY A 65 -4.59 40.45 41.73
C GLY A 65 -3.18 40.80 41.25
N PHE A 66 -2.98 41.86 40.48
CA PHE A 66 -1.66 42.24 39.98
C PHE A 66 -1.01 43.46 40.66
N ALA A 67 -1.63 44.03 41.67
CA ALA A 67 -1.12 45.21 42.32
C ALA A 67 0.32 45.06 42.87
N GLU A 68 0.66 43.89 43.44
CA GLU A 68 2.00 43.62 44.00
C GLU A 68 3.00 43.09 42.97
N ARG A 69 2.52 42.53 41.89
CA ARG A 69 3.35 41.92 40.82
C ARG A 69 2.83 42.27 39.44
N PRO A 70 2.97 43.54 39.05
CA PRO A 70 2.43 43.97 37.76
C PRO A 70 3.09 43.24 36.62
N TRP A 71 2.27 42.87 35.64
CA TRP A 71 2.73 42.25 34.40
C TRP A 71 3.03 43.29 33.31
N CYS A 72 2.50 44.52 33.47
CA CYS A 72 2.72 45.66 32.59
C CYS A 72 3.33 46.78 33.39
N SER A 73 4.30 47.48 32.84
CA SER A 73 4.98 48.59 33.45
C SER A 73 5.41 49.61 32.41
N VAL A 74 5.61 50.86 32.82
CA VAL A 74 6.07 51.93 31.94
C VAL A 74 7.35 52.56 32.48
N SER A 75 8.18 53.09 31.60
CA SER A 75 9.40 53.81 31.97
C SER A 75 9.74 54.87 30.91
N PRO A 76 9.95 56.15 31.29
CA PRO A 76 9.70 56.73 32.61
C PRO A 76 8.21 56.75 32.96
N SER A 77 7.89 56.78 34.26
CA SER A 77 6.51 56.92 34.80
C SER A 77 6.16 58.29 35.28
N LEU A 78 7.11 59.19 35.27
CA LEU A 78 6.91 60.58 35.66
C LEU A 78 7.99 61.50 35.07
N SER A 79 7.64 62.76 34.87
CA SER A 79 8.60 63.83 34.55
C SER A 79 8.29 65.08 35.32
N ALA A 80 9.32 65.64 35.88
CA ALA A 80 9.24 66.92 36.57
C ALA A 80 9.62 68.12 35.69
N VAL A 81 10.09 67.80 34.43
CA VAL A 81 10.60 68.81 33.49
C VAL A 81 9.47 69.19 32.55
N SER A 82 9.16 70.49 32.51
CA SER A 82 8.21 71.03 31.54
C SER A 82 8.83 71.28 30.19
N SER A 83 8.05 71.09 29.15
CA SER A 83 8.40 71.41 27.70
C SER A 83 9.33 70.43 26.95
N LEU A 84 9.54 69.26 27.47
CA LEU A 84 10.26 68.20 26.74
C LEU A 84 9.29 67.15 26.21
N VAL A 85 9.67 66.57 25.04
CA VAL A 85 9.08 65.35 24.55
C VAL A 85 9.88 64.20 25.12
N GLU A 86 9.23 63.33 25.87
CA GLU A 86 9.86 62.13 26.46
C GLU A 86 9.28 60.87 25.87
N GLU A 87 10.17 59.96 25.42
CA GLU A 87 9.77 58.66 25.00
C GLU A 87 9.48 57.74 26.19
N VAL A 88 8.29 57.18 26.23
CA VAL A 88 7.83 56.24 27.23
C VAL A 88 7.79 54.85 26.63
N THR A 89 8.39 53.88 27.31
CA THR A 89 8.39 52.48 26.93
C THR A 89 7.43 51.68 27.83
N ILE A 90 6.49 50.95 27.23
CA ILE A 90 5.68 49.95 27.90
C ILE A 90 6.43 48.62 27.82
N LYS A 91 6.60 47.96 28.97
CA LYS A 91 7.21 46.64 29.11
C LYS A 91 6.21 45.65 29.67
N MET A 92 6.13 44.49 29.11
CA MET A 92 5.20 43.45 29.51
C MET A 92 5.96 42.15 29.83
N LYS A 93 5.44 41.39 30.79
CA LYS A 93 5.87 40.01 31.06
C LYS A 93 4.99 39.05 30.28
N ASP A 94 5.51 37.82 30.03
CA ASP A 94 4.72 36.77 29.43
C ASP A 94 3.41 36.53 30.19
N ASN A 95 2.36 36.23 29.42
CA ASN A 95 1.09 35.78 29.96
C ASN A 95 1.06 34.24 29.96
N PRO A 96 1.22 33.58 31.11
CA PRO A 96 1.26 32.13 31.17
C PRO A 96 -0.14 31.47 31.14
N THR A 97 -1.20 32.28 31.07
CA THR A 97 -2.58 31.78 31.11
C THR A 97 -3.20 31.72 29.71
N TYR A 98 -4.27 30.97 29.56
CA TYR A 98 -5.03 30.92 28.32
C TYR A 98 -5.97 32.11 28.12
N GLU A 99 -6.17 32.92 29.17
CA GLU A 99 -7.04 34.08 29.13
C GLU A 99 -6.27 35.37 28.78
N SER A 100 -6.92 36.25 28.05
CA SER A 100 -6.37 37.58 27.80
C SER A 100 -6.47 38.45 29.05
N ARG A 101 -5.49 39.35 29.20
CA ARG A 101 -5.46 40.33 30.31
C ARG A 101 -5.31 41.74 29.80
N THR A 102 -5.79 42.70 30.56
CA THR A 102 -5.83 44.11 30.15
C THR A 102 -5.20 44.98 31.23
N ALA A 103 -4.40 45.94 30.81
CA ALA A 103 -3.90 47.02 31.69
C ALA A 103 -4.38 48.37 31.18
N ALA A 104 -4.73 49.24 32.12
CA ALA A 104 -5.02 50.62 31.83
C ALA A 104 -3.80 51.49 32.23
N ILE A 105 -3.30 52.27 31.28
CA ILE A 105 -2.20 53.21 31.47
C ILE A 105 -2.80 54.60 31.44
N THR A 106 -2.76 55.28 32.57
CA THR A 106 -3.36 56.60 32.75
C THR A 106 -2.28 57.67 32.87
N ILE A 107 -2.27 58.61 31.92
CA ILE A 107 -1.36 59.78 31.91
C ILE A 107 -2.09 60.94 32.44
N GLU A 108 -1.57 61.51 33.53
CA GLU A 108 -2.07 62.74 34.20
C GLU A 108 -1.00 63.85 34.19
N ALA A 109 -1.40 65.09 34.02
CA ALA A 109 -0.51 66.25 34.10
C ALA A 109 -1.12 67.34 34.98
N ASP A 110 -0.28 68.07 35.70
CA ASP A 110 -0.72 69.08 36.59
C ASP A 110 -1.52 70.16 35.83
N GLY A 111 -2.70 70.48 36.38
CA GLY A 111 -3.62 71.45 35.79
C GLY A 111 -4.48 70.94 34.61
N ILE A 112 -4.36 69.69 34.23
CA ILE A 112 -5.20 69.05 33.25
C ILE A 112 -6.25 68.16 33.92
N ALA A 113 -7.52 68.48 33.71
CA ALA A 113 -8.62 67.81 34.43
C ALA A 113 -8.91 66.40 33.88
N GLU A 114 -8.74 66.17 32.59
CA GLU A 114 -9.06 64.88 31.93
C GLU A 114 -7.78 64.11 31.63
N PRO A 115 -7.56 62.97 32.29
CA PRO A 115 -6.40 62.10 31.96
C PRO A 115 -6.53 61.44 30.59
N THR A 116 -5.38 61.13 30.01
CA THR A 116 -5.34 60.29 28.83
C THR A 116 -5.20 58.83 29.26
N VAL A 117 -6.10 57.98 28.80
CA VAL A 117 -6.09 56.57 29.12
C VAL A 117 -5.75 55.71 27.85
N ILE A 118 -4.76 54.86 28.01
CA ILE A 118 -4.31 53.91 26.98
C ILE A 118 -4.61 52.51 27.50
N THR A 119 -5.19 51.67 26.66
CA THR A 119 -5.46 50.28 27.01
C THR A 119 -4.40 49.36 26.37
N VAL A 120 -3.79 48.49 27.18
CA VAL A 120 -2.92 47.43 26.70
C VAL A 120 -3.61 46.11 26.96
N ARG A 121 -3.95 45.39 25.87
CA ARG A 121 -4.50 44.04 25.93
C ARG A 121 -3.43 43.04 25.55
N GLN A 122 -3.09 42.11 26.45
CA GLN A 122 -2.22 41.00 26.13
C GLN A 122 -3.06 39.74 25.99
N THR A 123 -2.87 39.04 24.87
CA THR A 123 -3.62 37.79 24.59
C THR A 123 -3.15 36.66 25.51
N GLY A 124 -3.97 35.63 25.70
CA GLY A 124 -3.58 34.42 26.41
C GLY A 124 -2.79 33.45 25.53
N GLN A 125 -2.20 32.42 26.13
CA GLN A 125 -1.58 31.30 25.43
C GLN A 125 -2.59 30.66 24.50
N GLY A 126 -2.09 29.98 23.45
CA GLY A 126 -2.90 29.12 22.62
C GLY A 126 -3.30 27.85 23.36
N ASN A 127 -4.48 27.33 23.02
CA ASN A 127 -4.93 26.02 23.44
C ASN A 127 -5.62 25.39 22.22
N LEU A 128 -4.81 24.73 21.41
CA LEU A 128 -5.30 23.95 20.25
C LEU A 128 -5.06 22.48 20.52
N THR A 129 -6.14 21.69 20.57
CA THR A 129 -6.07 20.25 20.73
C THR A 129 -6.93 19.55 19.70
N LEU A 130 -6.41 18.45 19.16
CA LEU A 130 -7.13 17.56 18.27
C LEU A 130 -7.36 16.22 18.95
N SER A 131 -8.55 15.62 18.76
CA SER A 131 -8.75 14.22 19.11
C SER A 131 -8.07 13.33 18.09
N GLU A 132 -7.90 12.05 18.44
CA GLU A 132 -7.57 11.03 17.44
C GLU A 132 -8.70 10.89 16.41
N LEU A 133 -8.32 10.43 15.22
CA LEU A 133 -9.26 10.13 14.14
C LEU A 133 -10.20 8.97 14.54
N GLN A 134 -11.47 9.07 14.16
CA GLN A 134 -12.48 8.03 14.41
C GLN A 134 -13.25 7.72 13.11
N PRO A 135 -13.32 6.47 12.68
CA PRO A 135 -12.65 5.30 13.26
C PRO A 135 -11.12 5.39 13.13
N ARG A 136 -10.39 4.65 13.94
CA ARG A 136 -8.91 4.61 13.92
C ARG A 136 -8.33 3.80 12.78
N GLU A 137 -9.17 3.00 12.12
CA GLU A 137 -8.79 2.19 10.98
C GLU A 137 -8.54 3.08 9.75
N GLU A 138 -7.77 2.56 8.81
CA GLU A 138 -7.57 3.21 7.52
C GLU A 138 -8.91 3.37 6.79
N ILE A 139 -9.10 4.48 6.10
CA ILE A 139 -10.29 4.65 5.25
C ILE A 139 -10.21 3.65 4.10
N SER A 140 -11.33 2.99 3.80
CA SER A 140 -11.41 2.01 2.72
C SER A 140 -10.92 2.57 1.38
N LYS A 141 -10.35 1.69 0.53
CA LYS A 141 -10.01 2.00 -0.86
C LYS A 141 -11.20 2.55 -1.67
N ASP A 142 -12.42 2.16 -1.32
CA ASP A 142 -13.65 2.58 -1.99
C ASP A 142 -14.13 3.97 -1.55
N GLY A 143 -13.33 4.66 -0.75
CA GLY A 143 -13.68 5.93 -0.14
C GLY A 143 -14.36 5.74 1.22
N GLY A 144 -14.68 6.85 1.84
CA GLY A 144 -15.31 6.85 3.15
C GLY A 144 -14.97 8.09 3.96
N SER A 145 -15.45 8.13 5.18
CA SER A 145 -15.26 9.28 6.05
C SER A 145 -14.75 8.86 7.43
N ALA A 146 -13.94 9.74 8.00
CA ALA A 146 -13.53 9.68 9.39
C ALA A 146 -13.70 11.07 10.00
N SER A 147 -13.63 11.18 11.31
CA SER A 147 -13.80 12.46 12.00
C SER A 147 -12.84 12.62 13.16
N PHE A 148 -12.51 13.84 13.47
CA PHE A 148 -11.79 14.25 14.66
C PHE A 148 -12.45 15.49 15.25
N THR A 149 -12.10 15.85 16.48
CA THR A 149 -12.60 17.06 17.11
C THR A 149 -11.49 18.08 17.32
N VAL A 150 -11.86 19.34 17.21
CA VAL A 150 -11.01 20.49 17.49
C VAL A 150 -11.55 21.20 18.72
N VAL A 151 -10.69 21.44 19.70
CA VAL A 151 -10.94 22.35 20.84
C VAL A 151 -9.90 23.47 20.78
N SER A 152 -10.34 24.71 20.77
CA SER A 152 -9.43 25.85 20.71
C SER A 152 -10.04 27.10 21.34
N ASN A 153 -9.25 27.82 22.12
CA ASN A 153 -9.63 29.14 22.64
C ASN A 153 -9.44 30.28 21.62
N ARG A 154 -9.15 29.90 20.34
CA ARG A 154 -8.92 30.83 19.23
C ARG A 154 -9.64 30.34 17.99
N ASP A 155 -9.95 31.27 17.10
CA ASP A 155 -10.42 30.92 15.76
C ASP A 155 -9.35 30.12 15.04
N TRP A 156 -9.78 29.09 14.30
CA TRP A 156 -8.88 28.16 13.64
C TRP A 156 -9.27 27.92 12.18
N THR A 157 -8.30 27.48 11.40
CA THR A 157 -8.48 27.01 10.04
C THR A 157 -7.94 25.59 9.90
N ALA A 158 -8.51 24.79 8.99
CA ALA A 158 -8.08 23.45 8.69
C ALA A 158 -7.97 23.25 7.18
N GLU A 159 -6.91 22.57 6.74
CA GLU A 159 -6.67 22.24 5.34
C GLU A 159 -6.03 20.86 5.19
N SER A 160 -6.33 20.15 4.12
CA SER A 160 -5.62 18.93 3.71
C SER A 160 -4.56 19.27 2.68
N ASP A 161 -3.39 18.62 2.78
CA ASP A 161 -2.32 18.71 1.79
C ASP A 161 -2.65 17.93 0.50
N GLN A 162 -3.73 17.12 0.50
CA GLN A 162 -4.11 16.24 -0.59
C GLN A 162 -5.53 16.53 -1.10
N LYS A 163 -5.69 16.62 -2.42
CA LYS A 163 -6.98 16.89 -3.06
C LYS A 163 -7.99 15.75 -2.95
N TRP A 164 -7.54 14.53 -2.72
CA TRP A 164 -8.41 13.37 -2.58
C TRP A 164 -9.11 13.30 -1.23
N LEU A 165 -8.67 14.12 -0.24
CA LEU A 165 -9.26 14.23 1.09
C LEU A 165 -9.89 15.61 1.26
N THR A 166 -11.19 15.65 1.49
CA THR A 166 -11.97 16.89 1.69
C THR A 166 -12.44 16.99 3.13
N LEU A 167 -12.56 18.21 3.63
CA LEU A 167 -13.08 18.50 4.96
C LEU A 167 -14.48 19.12 4.86
N ASP A 168 -15.38 18.77 5.78
CA ASP A 168 -16.71 19.40 5.89
C ASP A 168 -16.61 20.81 6.50
N LYS A 169 -15.58 21.07 7.31
CA LYS A 169 -15.28 22.37 7.91
C LYS A 169 -13.81 22.72 7.69
N SER A 170 -13.56 23.84 7.04
CA SER A 170 -12.21 24.39 6.83
C SER A 170 -11.86 25.50 7.85
N SER A 171 -12.77 25.84 8.78
CA SER A 171 -12.54 26.82 9.85
C SER A 171 -13.58 26.66 10.96
N GLY A 172 -13.26 27.22 12.13
CA GLY A 172 -14.17 27.33 13.26
C GLY A 172 -13.78 28.49 14.15
N THR A 173 -14.71 28.90 15.01
CA THR A 173 -14.48 29.91 16.04
C THR A 173 -13.99 29.31 17.34
N ALA A 174 -13.39 30.13 18.20
CA ALA A 174 -12.99 29.75 19.55
C ALA A 174 -14.15 29.05 20.29
N SER A 175 -13.86 27.87 20.86
CA SER A 175 -14.83 27.08 21.62
C SER A 175 -14.12 26.14 22.59
N ASP A 176 -14.60 26.07 23.82
CA ASP A 176 -14.22 25.05 24.81
C ASP A 176 -14.95 23.73 24.56
N ASP A 177 -16.07 23.76 23.82
CA ASP A 177 -16.78 22.59 23.39
C ASP A 177 -16.11 21.99 22.12
N PRO A 178 -15.93 20.65 22.04
CA PRO A 178 -15.34 20.01 20.89
C PRO A 178 -16.14 20.24 19.61
N ILE A 179 -15.50 20.77 18.58
CA ILE A 179 -16.08 20.96 17.25
C ILE A 179 -15.65 19.77 16.36
N THR A 180 -16.59 18.97 15.92
CA THR A 180 -16.31 17.83 15.03
C THR A 180 -16.02 18.30 13.60
N VAL A 181 -14.91 17.82 13.05
CA VAL A 181 -14.51 17.95 11.64
C VAL A 181 -14.54 16.59 11.01
N THR A 182 -15.25 16.46 9.91
CA THR A 182 -15.33 15.21 9.11
C THR A 182 -14.44 15.33 7.90
N VAL A 183 -13.55 14.37 7.74
CA VAL A 183 -12.76 14.19 6.52
C VAL A 183 -13.40 13.12 5.65
N THR A 184 -13.46 13.35 4.34
CA THR A 184 -14.01 12.40 3.37
C THR A 184 -13.00 12.15 2.27
N ALA A 185 -12.62 10.88 2.12
CA ALA A 185 -11.72 10.42 1.08
C ALA A 185 -12.49 9.97 -0.16
N SER A 186 -12.03 10.36 -1.33
CA SER A 186 -12.49 9.80 -2.60
C SER A 186 -12.01 8.36 -2.78
N VAL A 187 -12.59 7.63 -3.75
CA VAL A 187 -12.12 6.30 -4.15
C VAL A 187 -10.61 6.33 -4.43
N SER A 188 -9.89 5.32 -3.97
CA SER A 188 -8.44 5.19 -4.21
C SER A 188 -8.18 4.88 -5.70
N ASP A 189 -7.10 5.44 -6.24
CA ASP A 189 -6.61 5.19 -7.59
C ASP A 189 -5.66 3.98 -7.68
N GLY A 190 -5.54 3.24 -6.59
CA GLY A 190 -4.85 1.95 -6.55
C GLY A 190 -3.85 1.79 -5.41
N LEU A 191 -2.98 2.74 -5.14
CA LEU A 191 -1.97 2.63 -4.09
C LEU A 191 -2.49 3.12 -2.73
N ARG A 192 -1.97 2.56 -1.65
CA ARG A 192 -2.14 3.11 -0.29
C ARG A 192 -1.59 4.52 -0.25
N ARG A 193 -2.34 5.45 0.33
CA ARG A 193 -1.99 6.86 0.33
C ARG A 193 -2.28 7.52 1.68
N THR A 194 -1.54 8.58 1.95
CA THR A 194 -1.60 9.34 3.19
C THR A 194 -1.86 10.80 2.87
N ALA A 195 -2.64 11.45 3.71
CA ALA A 195 -2.84 12.89 3.72
C ALA A 195 -2.59 13.44 5.12
N VAL A 196 -2.12 14.68 5.19
CA VAL A 196 -1.97 15.41 6.44
C VAL A 196 -2.99 16.54 6.47
N VAL A 197 -3.85 16.51 7.47
CA VAL A 197 -4.73 17.64 7.79
C VAL A 197 -4.01 18.52 8.79
N THR A 198 -3.83 19.78 8.45
CA THR A 198 -3.22 20.80 9.31
C THR A 198 -4.27 21.72 9.84
N VAL A 199 -4.34 21.85 11.15
CA VAL A 199 -5.22 22.81 11.86
C VAL A 199 -4.35 23.91 12.47
N ARG A 200 -4.69 25.16 12.22
CA ARG A 200 -3.89 26.32 12.64
C ARG A 200 -4.74 27.37 13.30
N THR A 201 -4.18 27.95 14.35
CA THR A 201 -4.60 29.25 14.93
C THR A 201 -3.55 30.31 14.57
N ASP A 202 -3.68 31.50 15.12
CA ASP A 202 -2.65 32.55 15.06
C ASP A 202 -1.38 32.23 15.88
N LEU A 203 -1.44 31.26 16.80
CA LEU A 203 -0.33 30.89 17.70
C LEU A 203 0.15 29.45 17.55
N GLU A 204 -0.71 28.54 17.16
CA GLU A 204 -0.43 27.09 17.20
C GLU A 204 -0.78 26.40 15.90
N THR A 205 -0.11 25.28 15.69
CA THR A 205 -0.38 24.40 14.53
C THR A 205 -0.34 22.96 15.02
N GLU A 206 -1.41 22.22 14.74
CA GLU A 206 -1.52 20.80 15.01
C GLU A 206 -1.82 20.04 13.71
N THR A 207 -1.43 18.79 13.65
CA THR A 207 -1.64 17.95 12.46
C THR A 207 -2.23 16.61 12.82
N ILE A 208 -3.03 16.07 11.90
CA ILE A 208 -3.53 14.71 11.98
C ILE A 208 -3.29 14.01 10.65
N GLU A 209 -2.73 12.80 10.71
CA GLU A 209 -2.52 11.96 9.54
C GLU A 209 -3.78 11.14 9.24
N VAL A 210 -4.17 11.11 7.97
CA VAL A 210 -5.28 10.32 7.45
C VAL A 210 -4.74 9.36 6.42
N VAL A 211 -4.94 8.07 6.65
CA VAL A 211 -4.47 7.00 5.77
C VAL A 211 -5.65 6.39 5.04
N GLN A 212 -5.51 6.21 3.75
CA GLN A 212 -6.45 5.44 2.94
C GLN A 212 -5.80 4.15 2.44
N GLU A 213 -6.52 3.06 2.60
CA GLU A 213 -6.16 1.74 2.13
C GLU A 213 -5.92 1.75 0.61
N GLY A 214 -4.85 1.07 0.18
CA GLY A 214 -4.57 0.80 -1.23
C GLY A 214 -5.23 -0.49 -1.71
N TRP A 215 -5.13 -0.73 -3.01
CA TRP A 215 -5.45 -2.03 -3.58
C TRP A 215 -4.42 -3.05 -3.12
N ARG A 216 -4.88 -4.25 -2.81
CA ARG A 216 -4.07 -5.37 -2.36
C ARG A 216 -4.50 -6.64 -3.09
N MET A 217 -3.51 -7.42 -3.52
CA MET A 217 -3.71 -8.73 -4.11
C MET A 217 -2.40 -9.51 -4.00
N GLU A 218 -2.39 -10.53 -3.17
CA GLU A 218 -1.21 -11.38 -2.98
C GLU A 218 -1.62 -12.80 -2.59
N PHE A 219 -0.77 -13.78 -2.91
CA PHE A 219 -0.93 -15.11 -2.36
C PHE A 219 -0.69 -15.08 -0.85
N ARG A 220 -1.56 -15.73 -0.07
CA ARG A 220 -1.28 -15.91 1.36
C ARG A 220 -0.01 -16.72 1.54
N PRO A 221 0.84 -16.35 2.51
CA PRO A 221 2.02 -17.11 2.85
C PRO A 221 1.66 -18.57 3.18
N LEU A 222 2.45 -19.51 2.66
CA LEU A 222 2.31 -20.92 2.94
C LEU A 222 3.07 -21.29 4.21
N GLU A 223 2.51 -22.19 5.02
CA GLU A 223 3.16 -22.67 6.25
C GLU A 223 4.33 -23.59 5.93
N ASN A 224 4.13 -24.49 4.93
CA ASN A 224 5.10 -25.48 4.50
C ASN A 224 5.23 -25.48 2.97
N PRO A 225 5.90 -24.50 2.35
CA PRO A 225 5.97 -24.35 0.90
C PRO A 225 6.50 -25.61 0.18
N GLU A 226 7.44 -26.32 0.79
CA GLU A 226 8.03 -27.54 0.19
C GLU A 226 6.98 -28.63 -0.04
N THR A 227 5.99 -28.77 0.82
CA THR A 227 4.95 -29.80 0.72
C THR A 227 3.69 -29.27 0.05
N GLU A 228 3.34 -28.01 0.32
CA GLU A 228 2.11 -27.41 -0.23
C GLU A 228 2.24 -27.12 -1.72
N LEU A 229 3.42 -26.76 -2.22
CA LEU A 229 3.69 -26.53 -3.62
C LEU A 229 4.09 -27.79 -4.39
N PHE A 230 4.21 -28.92 -3.73
CA PHE A 230 4.61 -30.18 -4.34
C PHE A 230 3.41 -31.10 -4.56
N PHE A 231 3.26 -31.60 -5.77
CA PHE A 231 2.27 -32.60 -6.17
C PHE A 231 3.00 -33.91 -6.49
N GLY A 232 2.53 -34.99 -5.91
CA GLY A 232 3.04 -36.31 -6.26
C GLY A 232 2.68 -36.71 -7.70
N TYR A 233 3.30 -37.77 -8.20
CA TYR A 233 3.05 -38.28 -9.55
C TYR A 233 1.60 -38.69 -9.80
N ALA A 234 0.87 -39.09 -8.78
CA ALA A 234 -0.55 -39.51 -8.89
C ALA A 234 -1.50 -38.33 -9.17
N GLY A 235 -1.01 -37.12 -9.06
CA GLY A 235 -1.82 -35.91 -9.09
C GLY A 235 -2.55 -35.68 -7.77
N ASP A 236 -3.17 -34.55 -7.65
CA ASP A 236 -3.96 -34.14 -6.47
C ASP A 236 -4.74 -32.86 -6.77
N THR A 237 -5.59 -32.47 -5.84
CA THR A 237 -6.24 -31.16 -5.81
C THR A 237 -5.87 -30.45 -4.52
N LYS A 238 -5.27 -29.26 -4.64
CA LYS A 238 -4.89 -28.43 -3.49
C LYS A 238 -5.55 -27.08 -3.58
N THR A 239 -5.92 -26.55 -2.40
CA THR A 239 -6.52 -25.22 -2.28
C THR A 239 -5.48 -24.23 -1.75
N TYR A 240 -5.45 -23.05 -2.37
CA TYR A 240 -4.60 -21.93 -2.00
C TYR A 240 -5.45 -20.71 -1.71
N TYR A 241 -4.88 -19.78 -0.96
CA TYR A 241 -5.59 -18.60 -0.51
C TYR A 241 -4.94 -17.32 -1.03
N VAL A 242 -5.79 -16.33 -1.23
CA VAL A 242 -5.42 -15.00 -1.71
C VAL A 242 -5.86 -13.98 -0.67
N ASP A 243 -5.01 -13.02 -0.37
CA ASP A 243 -5.37 -11.81 0.37
C ASP A 243 -5.54 -10.67 -0.63
N ALA A 244 -6.79 -10.32 -0.92
CA ALA A 244 -7.13 -9.29 -1.88
C ALA A 244 -8.34 -8.48 -1.45
N ASN A 245 -8.29 -7.18 -1.72
CA ASN A 245 -9.44 -6.29 -1.58
C ASN A 245 -9.94 -5.77 -2.94
N VAL A 246 -9.52 -6.40 -4.03
CA VAL A 246 -9.95 -6.17 -5.41
C VAL A 246 -10.36 -7.48 -6.06
N GLU A 247 -11.16 -7.41 -7.11
CA GLU A 247 -11.46 -8.59 -7.92
C GLU A 247 -10.19 -9.10 -8.61
N TRP A 248 -10.06 -10.43 -8.65
CA TRP A 248 -8.89 -11.10 -9.19
C TRP A 248 -9.26 -12.34 -9.99
N ILE A 249 -8.38 -12.74 -10.87
CA ILE A 249 -8.44 -13.98 -11.65
C ILE A 249 -7.16 -14.77 -11.43
N VAL A 250 -7.27 -16.06 -11.53
CA VAL A 250 -6.16 -17.01 -11.46
C VAL A 250 -6.17 -17.89 -12.71
N SER A 251 -4.99 -18.23 -13.21
CA SER A 251 -4.85 -19.04 -14.44
C SER A 251 -3.51 -19.77 -14.46
N SER A 252 -3.40 -20.72 -15.37
CA SER A 252 -2.13 -21.34 -15.74
C SER A 252 -2.07 -21.50 -17.26
N GLU A 253 -0.88 -21.34 -17.84
CA GLU A 253 -0.64 -21.65 -19.24
C GLU A 253 -0.48 -23.16 -19.49
N ASN A 254 -0.30 -23.93 -18.42
CA ASN A 254 -0.19 -25.37 -18.51
C ASN A 254 -1.56 -25.99 -18.83
N THR A 255 -1.68 -26.66 -19.98
CA THR A 255 -2.96 -27.11 -20.53
C THR A 255 -3.63 -28.25 -19.77
N TYR A 256 -2.93 -28.93 -18.88
CA TYR A 256 -3.49 -30.01 -18.05
C TYR A 256 -3.64 -29.63 -16.57
N ALA A 257 -3.16 -28.46 -16.17
CA ALA A 257 -3.43 -27.92 -14.85
C ALA A 257 -4.82 -27.25 -14.86
N GLU A 258 -5.75 -27.81 -14.11
CA GLU A 258 -7.05 -27.18 -13.87
C GLU A 258 -6.89 -26.20 -12.70
N VAL A 259 -7.01 -24.88 -12.99
CA VAL A 259 -6.92 -23.82 -11.98
C VAL A 259 -8.25 -23.11 -11.94
N GLU A 260 -8.92 -23.12 -10.78
CA GLU A 260 -10.28 -22.61 -10.63
C GLU A 260 -10.40 -21.74 -9.38
N LYS A 261 -10.94 -20.53 -9.53
CA LYS A 261 -11.33 -19.66 -8.41
C LYS A 261 -12.55 -20.27 -7.73
N ILE A 262 -12.46 -20.50 -6.41
CA ILE A 262 -13.54 -21.06 -5.60
C ILE A 262 -14.43 -19.92 -5.07
N ASP A 263 -13.82 -18.91 -4.50
CA ASP A 263 -14.50 -17.75 -3.91
C ASP A 263 -13.62 -16.49 -3.95
N GLY A 264 -13.96 -15.47 -3.16
CA GLY A 264 -13.20 -14.22 -3.07
C GLY A 264 -11.79 -14.34 -2.46
N GLU A 265 -11.52 -15.44 -1.76
CA GLU A 265 -10.30 -15.61 -0.97
C GLU A 265 -9.52 -16.88 -1.33
N SER A 266 -10.04 -17.75 -2.19
CA SER A 266 -9.44 -19.06 -2.46
C SER A 266 -9.59 -19.52 -3.90
N PHE A 267 -8.67 -20.40 -4.31
CA PHE A 267 -8.67 -21.10 -5.58
C PHE A 267 -8.10 -22.50 -5.43
N SER A 268 -8.45 -23.38 -6.36
CA SER A 268 -7.89 -24.72 -6.43
C SER A 268 -6.93 -24.87 -7.60
N VAL A 269 -5.93 -25.70 -7.38
CA VAL A 269 -5.06 -26.24 -8.43
C VAL A 269 -5.22 -27.75 -8.41
N LYS A 270 -5.70 -28.30 -9.53
CA LYS A 270 -5.85 -29.75 -9.71
C LYS A 270 -4.90 -30.19 -10.81
N LEU A 271 -4.02 -31.12 -10.48
CA LEU A 271 -3.12 -31.76 -11.42
C LEU A 271 -3.54 -33.22 -11.61
N PRO A 272 -3.64 -33.70 -12.83
CA PRO A 272 -3.87 -35.11 -13.12
C PRO A 272 -2.63 -35.93 -12.82
N PHE A 273 -2.67 -37.20 -13.18
CA PHE A 273 -1.51 -38.08 -13.16
C PHE A 273 -0.34 -37.48 -13.97
N ALA A 274 0.87 -37.49 -13.40
CA ALA A 274 2.06 -36.92 -14.02
C ALA A 274 2.35 -37.54 -15.41
N ARG A 275 2.81 -36.70 -16.33
CA ARG A 275 3.09 -37.09 -17.73
C ARG A 275 4.55 -36.87 -18.12
N ALA A 276 5.26 -36.04 -17.36
CA ALA A 276 6.63 -35.68 -17.63
C ALA A 276 7.64 -36.71 -17.10
N PHE A 277 8.78 -36.80 -17.75
CA PHE A 277 9.90 -37.64 -17.33
C PHE A 277 10.84 -36.95 -16.33
N ALA A 278 10.62 -35.69 -16.11
CA ALA A 278 11.27 -34.90 -15.04
C ALA A 278 10.20 -34.21 -14.22
N ASP A 279 10.60 -33.74 -13.04
CA ASP A 279 9.72 -32.88 -12.23
C ASP A 279 9.34 -31.64 -13.04
N GLU A 280 8.07 -31.35 -13.09
CA GLU A 280 7.52 -30.27 -13.90
C GLU A 280 7.15 -29.07 -13.02
N LYS A 281 7.62 -27.90 -13.42
CA LYS A 281 7.28 -26.63 -12.78
C LYS A 281 6.13 -25.98 -13.52
N ILE A 282 5.03 -25.76 -12.80
CA ILE A 282 3.78 -25.22 -13.34
C ILE A 282 3.54 -23.85 -12.70
N ALA A 283 3.50 -22.83 -13.53
CA ALA A 283 3.20 -21.49 -13.10
C ALA A 283 1.69 -21.29 -12.91
N VAL A 284 1.30 -20.79 -11.74
CA VAL A 284 -0.04 -20.33 -11.41
C VAL A 284 0.02 -18.82 -11.28
N VAL A 285 -0.72 -18.13 -12.12
CA VAL A 285 -0.67 -16.68 -12.28
C VAL A 285 -1.89 -16.05 -11.66
N LEU A 286 -1.68 -15.11 -10.74
CA LEU A 286 -2.69 -14.29 -10.10
C LEU A 286 -2.64 -12.88 -10.67
N LYS A 287 -3.76 -12.35 -11.12
CA LYS A 287 -3.88 -11.03 -11.74
C LYS A 287 -5.14 -10.33 -11.25
N ALA A 288 -5.06 -9.02 -11.02
CA ALA A 288 -6.25 -8.22 -10.77
C ALA A 288 -7.17 -8.21 -12.00
N ALA A 289 -8.47 -8.40 -11.76
CA ALA A 289 -9.51 -8.39 -12.79
C ALA A 289 -10.02 -6.98 -13.10
N VAL A 290 -9.26 -5.95 -12.71
CA VAL A 290 -9.60 -4.53 -12.90
C VAL A 290 -8.72 -3.97 -14.02
N GLU A 291 -9.35 -3.28 -14.95
CA GLU A 291 -8.65 -2.63 -16.06
C GLU A 291 -7.70 -1.54 -15.53
N ASN A 292 -6.49 -1.47 -16.10
CA ASN A 292 -5.43 -0.54 -15.71
C ASN A 292 -5.03 -0.64 -14.22
N SER A 293 -5.15 -1.82 -13.62
CA SER A 293 -4.70 -2.05 -12.24
C SER A 293 -3.22 -1.72 -12.08
N PRO A 294 -2.82 -0.97 -11.04
CA PRO A 294 -1.41 -0.72 -10.71
C PRO A 294 -0.75 -1.92 -10.03
N LEU A 295 -1.53 -2.96 -9.68
CA LEU A 295 -0.99 -4.15 -9.03
C LEU A 295 -0.24 -5.02 -10.03
N GLU A 296 0.94 -5.45 -9.65
CA GLU A 296 1.72 -6.38 -10.44
C GLU A 296 1.08 -7.78 -10.45
N THR A 297 1.22 -8.46 -11.58
CA THR A 297 0.87 -9.87 -11.70
C THR A 297 1.78 -10.71 -10.82
N GLN A 298 1.20 -11.60 -10.03
CA GLN A 298 1.97 -12.50 -9.17
C GLN A 298 1.99 -13.91 -9.72
N THR A 299 3.07 -14.63 -9.47
CA THR A 299 3.25 -16.01 -9.94
C THR A 299 3.68 -16.91 -8.79
N MET A 300 2.91 -17.96 -8.57
CA MET A 300 3.24 -19.06 -7.70
C MET A 300 3.65 -20.25 -8.57
N THR A 301 4.71 -20.97 -8.21
CA THR A 301 5.16 -22.15 -8.95
C THR A 301 4.88 -23.39 -8.13
N VAL A 302 4.04 -24.28 -8.65
CA VAL A 302 3.88 -25.63 -8.10
C VAL A 302 4.74 -26.61 -8.87
N THR A 303 5.19 -27.66 -8.21
CA THR A 303 6.04 -28.69 -8.81
C THR A 303 5.29 -30.02 -8.79
N GLN A 304 5.14 -30.64 -9.95
CA GLN A 304 4.65 -32.01 -10.04
C GLN A 304 5.81 -32.98 -10.17
N GLU A 305 5.79 -34.00 -9.36
CA GLU A 305 6.77 -35.08 -9.39
C GLU A 305 6.77 -35.81 -10.74
N THR A 306 7.93 -36.21 -11.19
CA THR A 306 8.09 -37.00 -12.41
C THR A 306 7.26 -38.30 -12.40
N ALA A 307 6.73 -38.65 -13.56
CA ALA A 307 5.98 -39.89 -13.76
C ALA A 307 6.84 -41.16 -13.76
N VAL A 308 8.16 -41.04 -13.85
CA VAL A 308 9.04 -42.18 -14.08
C VAL A 308 10.23 -42.25 -13.13
N ILE A 309 10.77 -43.45 -13.01
CA ILE A 309 12.05 -43.74 -12.34
C ILE A 309 13.03 -44.17 -13.43
N PRO A 310 14.19 -43.52 -13.61
CA PRO A 310 15.21 -43.99 -14.54
C PRO A 310 15.86 -45.27 -13.99
N GLU A 311 15.93 -46.31 -14.81
CA GLU A 311 16.60 -47.57 -14.46
C GLU A 311 17.93 -47.74 -15.18
N SER A 312 18.06 -47.25 -16.42
CA SER A 312 19.31 -47.21 -17.18
C SER A 312 19.28 -46.07 -18.20
N GLY A 313 20.46 -45.63 -18.66
CA GLY A 313 20.58 -44.44 -19.47
C GLY A 313 20.63 -43.16 -18.67
N GLN A 314 20.72 -42.02 -19.33
CA GLN A 314 20.69 -40.70 -18.75
C GLN A 314 19.37 -40.01 -19.06
N LEU A 315 18.66 -39.61 -18.03
CA LEU A 315 17.44 -38.83 -18.15
C LEU A 315 17.77 -37.35 -17.93
N ASN A 316 17.52 -36.51 -18.90
CA ASN A 316 17.67 -35.09 -18.82
C ASN A 316 16.36 -34.40 -19.31
N GLY A 317 15.60 -33.86 -18.38
CA GLY A 317 14.25 -33.40 -18.65
C GLY A 317 13.40 -34.57 -19.19
N ASN A 318 12.73 -34.38 -20.32
CA ASN A 318 11.93 -35.39 -20.98
C ASN A 318 12.74 -36.24 -22.01
N THR A 319 14.06 -36.12 -22.02
CA THR A 319 14.93 -36.83 -22.95
C THR A 319 15.67 -37.93 -22.22
N LEU A 320 15.47 -39.17 -22.65
CA LEU A 320 16.18 -40.34 -22.20
C LEU A 320 17.23 -40.72 -23.23
N THR A 321 18.50 -40.67 -22.85
CA THR A 321 19.63 -41.01 -23.70
C THR A 321 20.16 -42.40 -23.32
N ALA A 322 20.33 -43.27 -24.30
CA ALA A 322 20.92 -44.58 -24.07
C ALA A 322 22.40 -44.45 -23.69
N THR A 323 22.80 -45.18 -22.66
CA THR A 323 24.21 -45.43 -22.31
C THR A 323 24.48 -46.92 -22.52
N ASP A 324 25.55 -47.26 -23.17
CA ASP A 324 25.89 -48.64 -23.48
C ASP A 324 24.79 -49.42 -24.28
N GLY A 325 24.11 -48.69 -25.17
CA GLY A 325 23.06 -49.26 -26.00
C GLY A 325 21.73 -49.49 -25.29
N ASN A 326 21.57 -49.05 -24.05
CA ASN A 326 20.35 -49.25 -23.28
C ASN A 326 19.86 -47.95 -22.61
N ALA A 327 18.54 -47.73 -22.70
CA ALA A 327 17.86 -46.72 -21.94
C ALA A 327 16.52 -47.24 -21.42
N ARG A 328 16.27 -47.14 -20.15
CA ARG A 328 15.05 -47.64 -19.52
C ARG A 328 14.52 -46.70 -18.45
N VAL A 329 13.23 -46.47 -18.50
CA VAL A 329 12.49 -45.84 -17.39
C VAL A 329 11.35 -46.76 -16.97
N LYS A 330 11.01 -46.68 -15.69
CA LYS A 330 9.86 -47.35 -15.10
C LYS A 330 8.85 -46.27 -14.66
N SER A 331 7.56 -46.51 -14.97
CA SER A 331 6.52 -45.65 -14.45
C SER A 331 6.36 -45.80 -12.92
N LYS A 332 6.14 -44.71 -12.20
CA LYS A 332 5.84 -44.75 -10.76
C LYS A 332 4.45 -45.28 -10.47
N GLY A 333 3.53 -45.16 -11.43
CA GLY A 333 2.17 -45.63 -11.32
C GLY A 333 1.75 -46.60 -12.41
N GLU A 334 0.57 -47.19 -12.26
CA GLU A 334 -0.05 -48.06 -13.25
C GLU A 334 -0.95 -47.24 -14.17
N TYR A 335 -0.63 -47.26 -15.48
CA TYR A 335 -1.45 -46.65 -16.53
C TYR A 335 -2.28 -47.76 -17.17
N LYS A 336 -3.58 -47.77 -16.91
CA LYS A 336 -4.45 -48.85 -17.45
C LYS A 336 -4.95 -48.56 -18.86
N TYR A 337 -5.34 -47.31 -19.08
CA TYR A 337 -5.90 -46.85 -20.36
C TYR A 337 -5.38 -45.42 -20.65
N GLY A 338 -5.41 -45.05 -21.90
CA GLY A 338 -5.03 -43.72 -22.34
C GLY A 338 -4.29 -43.67 -23.66
N GLU A 339 -3.85 -42.49 -24.00
CA GLU A 339 -3.06 -42.24 -25.18
C GLU A 339 -1.63 -41.86 -24.76
N PHE A 340 -0.68 -42.54 -25.33
CA PHE A 340 0.75 -42.35 -25.08
C PHE A 340 1.40 -41.91 -26.38
N ILE A 341 2.12 -40.81 -26.36
CA ILE A 341 2.82 -40.27 -27.52
C ILE A 341 4.30 -40.15 -27.20
N TRP A 342 5.13 -40.84 -27.90
CA TRP A 342 6.58 -40.67 -27.85
C TRP A 342 7.03 -39.93 -29.11
N LYS A 343 7.85 -38.94 -28.93
CA LYS A 343 8.56 -38.24 -29.99
C LYS A 343 10.01 -38.67 -29.95
N PHE A 344 10.55 -38.99 -31.06
CA PHE A 344 11.93 -39.45 -31.21
C PHE A 344 12.72 -38.46 -32.05
N SER A 345 14.00 -38.34 -31.78
CA SER A 345 14.98 -37.68 -32.62
C SER A 345 16.18 -38.60 -32.80
N GLU A 346 16.71 -38.65 -34.01
CA GLU A 346 17.94 -39.40 -34.35
C GLU A 346 17.90 -40.89 -34.00
N VAL A 347 16.77 -41.53 -34.29
CA VAL A 347 16.64 -42.99 -34.08
C VAL A 347 17.21 -43.75 -35.27
N ASP A 348 18.21 -44.60 -34.99
CA ASP A 348 18.72 -45.56 -35.94
C ASP A 348 17.70 -46.72 -36.13
N LEU A 349 17.20 -46.88 -37.33
CA LEU A 349 16.24 -47.93 -37.71
C LEU A 349 16.89 -49.19 -38.29
N GLU A 350 18.21 -49.21 -38.43
CA GLU A 350 18.91 -50.39 -38.95
C GLU A 350 18.99 -51.52 -37.93
N SER A 351 19.03 -51.16 -36.64
CA SER A 351 19.06 -52.15 -35.56
C SER A 351 18.41 -51.59 -34.28
N GLY A 352 17.83 -52.46 -33.48
CA GLY A 352 17.30 -52.08 -32.19
C GLY A 352 15.83 -52.40 -31.98
N TYR A 353 15.33 -52.00 -30.84
CA TYR A 353 13.91 -52.15 -30.52
C TYR A 353 13.48 -51.10 -29.49
N PHE A 354 12.22 -50.75 -29.53
CA PHE A 354 11.50 -50.03 -28.49
C PHE A 354 10.50 -50.98 -27.85
N SER A 355 10.43 -51.04 -26.53
CA SER A 355 9.44 -51.88 -25.85
C SER A 355 8.79 -51.20 -24.68
N ILE A 356 7.51 -51.47 -24.49
CA ILE A 356 6.76 -51.19 -23.28
C ILE A 356 6.39 -52.54 -22.69
N ASN A 357 6.82 -52.79 -21.45
CA ASN A 357 6.53 -54.05 -20.81
C ASN A 357 5.90 -53.87 -19.44
N ASN A 358 5.17 -54.86 -19.01
CA ASN A 358 4.64 -55.00 -17.68
C ASN A 358 5.50 -55.99 -16.90
N TRP A 359 6.12 -55.55 -15.81
CA TRP A 359 6.98 -56.42 -14.97
C TRP A 359 6.25 -57.60 -14.33
N ALA A 360 4.94 -57.58 -14.23
CA ALA A 360 4.15 -58.62 -13.57
C ALA A 360 3.85 -59.83 -14.46
N GLY A 361 4.38 -59.85 -15.64
CA GLY A 361 4.18 -61.02 -16.43
C GLY A 361 4.11 -60.81 -17.93
N SER A 362 3.80 -61.17 -18.70
CA SER A 362 3.59 -61.83 -19.95
C SER A 362 3.15 -60.96 -21.11
N VAL A 363 2.92 -59.68 -20.92
CA VAL A 363 2.41 -58.86 -22.05
C VAL A 363 3.23 -57.58 -22.17
N TYR A 364 3.89 -57.41 -23.29
CA TYR A 364 4.55 -56.18 -23.65
C TYR A 364 4.39 -55.82 -25.12
N LEU A 365 4.44 -54.54 -25.34
CA LEU A 365 4.53 -53.98 -26.67
C LEU A 365 6.01 -53.88 -27.05
N MET A 366 6.38 -54.43 -28.20
CA MET A 366 7.73 -54.31 -28.72
C MET A 366 7.71 -53.89 -30.17
N LEU A 367 8.43 -52.83 -30.50
CA LEU A 367 8.70 -52.39 -31.85
C LEU A 367 10.18 -52.68 -32.15
N ARG A 368 10.46 -53.56 -33.09
CA ARG A 368 11.83 -53.89 -33.57
C ARG A 368 12.09 -53.22 -34.91
N PHE A 369 13.33 -52.83 -35.10
CA PHE A 369 13.81 -52.22 -36.32
C PHE A 369 14.73 -53.18 -37.05
N GLY A 370 14.90 -52.99 -38.36
CA GLY A 370 15.68 -53.89 -39.22
C GLY A 370 14.91 -55.09 -39.75
N ASN A 371 15.58 -56.16 -39.95
CA ASN A 371 15.01 -57.40 -40.60
C ASN A 371 14.10 -58.20 -39.65
N ASN A 372 13.60 -57.67 -38.60
CA ASN A 372 12.81 -58.39 -37.61
C ASN A 372 11.31 -58.11 -37.74
N ASP A 373 10.51 -59.12 -37.44
CA ASP A 373 9.04 -59.01 -37.41
C ASP A 373 8.59 -58.04 -36.32
N HIS A 374 7.53 -57.31 -36.62
CA HIS A 374 6.91 -56.36 -35.75
C HIS A 374 5.63 -56.94 -35.14
N GLN A 375 5.44 -56.75 -33.85
CA GLN A 375 4.35 -57.42 -33.12
C GLN A 375 3.71 -56.56 -32.05
N LEU A 376 2.39 -56.68 -31.86
CA LEU A 376 1.62 -55.91 -30.93
C LEU A 376 0.49 -56.72 -30.26
N SER A 377 0.15 -56.42 -29.00
CA SER A 377 -0.95 -57.05 -28.28
C SER A 377 -2.32 -56.45 -28.60
N ALA A 378 -3.34 -57.21 -28.38
CA ALA A 378 -4.72 -56.89 -28.67
C ALA A 378 -5.26 -55.64 -27.97
N GLY A 379 -6.10 -54.87 -28.63
CA GLY A 379 -6.93 -53.82 -28.05
C GLY A 379 -6.42 -52.38 -28.14
N GLY A 380 -5.39 -52.10 -28.93
CA GLY A 380 -4.85 -50.77 -29.11
C GLY A 380 -4.76 -50.29 -30.55
N GLU A 381 -4.78 -49.00 -30.73
CA GLU A 381 -4.40 -48.35 -32.00
C GLU A 381 -2.97 -47.84 -31.87
N VAL A 382 -2.12 -48.16 -32.83
CA VAL A 382 -0.75 -47.68 -32.91
C VAL A 382 -0.52 -46.96 -34.22
N THR A 383 0.07 -45.78 -34.12
CA THR A 383 0.53 -45.03 -35.28
C THR A 383 2.03 -44.79 -35.21
N VAL A 384 2.73 -44.97 -36.31
CA VAL A 384 4.13 -44.59 -36.46
C VAL A 384 4.20 -43.47 -37.49
N ASN A 385 4.79 -42.36 -37.10
CA ASN A 385 4.87 -41.16 -37.95
C ASN A 385 3.51 -40.72 -38.54
N GLY A 386 2.42 -40.89 -37.77
CA GLY A 386 1.06 -40.55 -38.18
C GLY A 386 0.37 -41.60 -39.06
N GLN A 387 1.03 -42.68 -39.38
CA GLN A 387 0.44 -43.81 -40.14
C GLN A 387 0.06 -44.95 -39.19
N ARG A 388 -1.11 -45.51 -39.39
CA ARG A 388 -1.57 -46.66 -38.62
C ARG A 388 -0.72 -47.89 -38.98
N VAL A 389 -0.17 -48.51 -37.95
CA VAL A 389 0.62 -49.74 -38.08
C VAL A 389 0.08 -50.80 -37.13
N CYS A 390 0.35 -52.01 -37.43
CA CYS A 390 -0.08 -53.15 -36.66
C CYS A 390 1.13 -53.95 -36.18
N PHE A 391 1.01 -54.46 -34.96
CA PHE A 391 2.08 -55.19 -34.31
C PHE A 391 1.56 -56.52 -33.75
N GLY A 392 2.46 -57.44 -33.55
CA GLY A 392 2.16 -58.71 -32.90
C GLY A 392 2.43 -58.64 -31.38
N PHE A 393 1.93 -59.64 -30.71
CA PHE A 393 2.03 -59.79 -29.27
C PHE A 393 3.09 -60.83 -28.89
N ASP A 394 3.90 -60.50 -27.84
CA ASP A 394 4.83 -61.46 -27.25
C ASP A 394 4.46 -61.68 -25.77
N ASN A 395 4.40 -62.90 -25.31
CA ASN A 395 4.06 -63.28 -23.93
C ASN A 395 5.24 -63.19 -22.95
N GLY A 396 6.35 -62.58 -23.31
CA GLY A 396 7.47 -62.27 -22.46
C GLY A 396 8.44 -63.37 -22.11
N TRP A 397 8.23 -64.58 -22.58
CA TRP A 397 9.14 -65.69 -22.37
C TRP A 397 9.58 -66.31 -23.70
N GLY A 398 10.82 -66.12 -24.03
CA GLY A 398 11.43 -66.81 -25.15
C GLY A 398 11.40 -66.10 -26.50
N GLY A 399 11.03 -64.85 -26.54
CA GLY A 399 11.07 -64.05 -27.74
C GLY A 399 9.89 -64.27 -28.69
N LEU A 400 9.89 -63.51 -29.74
CA LEU A 400 8.85 -63.38 -30.77
C LEU A 400 8.45 -64.66 -31.53
N TRP A 401 8.91 -65.77 -31.13
CA TRP A 401 8.89 -67.01 -31.94
C TRP A 401 7.94 -68.06 -31.37
N ASN A 402 7.10 -67.71 -30.44
CA ASN A 402 6.15 -68.65 -29.88
C ASN A 402 4.87 -68.71 -30.69
N ASP A 403 4.30 -69.92 -30.86
CA ASP A 403 3.13 -70.22 -31.69
C ASP A 403 1.83 -69.48 -31.35
N SER A 404 1.87 -68.62 -30.34
CA SER A 404 0.73 -67.79 -29.91
C SER A 404 0.71 -66.39 -30.51
N LYS A 405 1.37 -66.17 -31.64
CA LYS A 405 1.36 -64.87 -32.34
C LYS A 405 -0.03 -64.54 -32.83
N GLN A 406 -0.63 -63.54 -32.22
CA GLN A 406 -1.81 -62.86 -32.75
C GLN A 406 -1.38 -61.58 -33.44
N PHE A 407 -1.50 -61.57 -34.74
CA PHE A 407 -1.30 -60.38 -35.56
C PHE A 407 -2.58 -59.60 -35.60
N ILE A 408 -2.45 -58.35 -35.29
CA ILE A 408 -3.47 -57.32 -35.52
C ILE A 408 -3.03 -56.56 -36.76
N GLU A 409 -3.88 -56.57 -37.80
CA GLU A 409 -3.64 -56.08 -39.17
C GLU A 409 -2.61 -54.96 -39.37
N GLY A 410 -1.73 -55.17 -40.34
CA GLY A 410 -0.85 -54.22 -40.99
C GLY A 410 0.61 -54.41 -40.61
N SER A 411 1.44 -54.27 -41.56
CA SER A 411 2.89 -54.30 -41.41
C SER A 411 3.40 -52.84 -41.23
N TYR A 412 4.55 -52.73 -40.57
CA TYR A 412 5.39 -51.55 -40.61
C TYR A 412 5.65 -51.14 -42.05
N PRO A 413 5.37 -49.88 -42.47
CA PRO A 413 5.61 -49.51 -43.90
C PRO A 413 7.09 -49.68 -44.22
N ALA A 414 7.36 -50.42 -45.29
CA ALA A 414 8.71 -50.78 -45.71
C ALA A 414 9.58 -49.61 -46.15
N ASP A 415 8.96 -48.48 -46.35
CA ASP A 415 9.59 -47.21 -46.75
C ASP A 415 9.90 -46.21 -45.57
N VAL A 416 9.54 -46.57 -44.35
CA VAL A 416 9.86 -45.72 -43.16
C VAL A 416 11.34 -45.87 -42.85
N LYS A 417 12.09 -44.81 -43.14
CA LYS A 417 13.53 -44.70 -42.85
C LYS A 417 13.88 -44.02 -41.56
N GLU A 418 12.89 -43.38 -40.92
CA GLU A 418 13.08 -42.60 -39.72
C GLU A 418 11.87 -42.73 -38.79
N LEU A 419 12.09 -43.02 -37.51
CA LEU A 419 11.03 -42.99 -36.49
C LEU A 419 11.00 -41.60 -35.85
N ARG A 420 9.92 -40.83 -36.08
CA ARG A 420 9.71 -39.51 -35.53
C ARG A 420 8.75 -39.51 -34.34
N SER A 421 7.75 -40.38 -34.36
CA SER A 421 6.78 -40.50 -33.29
C SER A 421 6.15 -41.88 -33.25
N LEU A 422 5.84 -42.31 -32.05
CA LEU A 422 5.01 -43.48 -31.78
C LEU A 422 3.83 -43.01 -30.93
N ARG A 423 2.62 -43.32 -31.36
CA ARG A 423 1.39 -43.06 -30.63
C ARG A 423 0.72 -44.38 -30.31
N LEU A 424 0.52 -44.66 -29.06
CA LEU A 424 -0.20 -45.82 -28.56
C LEU A 424 -1.46 -45.33 -27.82
N ARG A 425 -2.61 -45.80 -28.29
CA ARG A 425 -3.89 -45.63 -27.60
C ARG A 425 -4.35 -46.97 -27.07
N ILE A 426 -4.51 -47.08 -25.75
CA ILE A 426 -5.01 -48.27 -25.07
C ILE A 426 -6.42 -47.97 -24.60
N GLU A 427 -7.38 -48.71 -25.12
CA GLU A 427 -8.79 -48.63 -24.72
C GLU A 427 -9.19 -49.84 -23.88
N PRO A 428 -10.14 -49.66 -22.93
CA PRO A 428 -10.70 -50.82 -22.24
C PRO A 428 -11.40 -51.74 -23.25
N THR A 429 -11.02 -52.98 -23.29
CA THR A 429 -11.83 -53.99 -23.97
C THR A 429 -13.13 -54.14 -23.21
N GLU A 430 -14.27 -53.86 -23.83
CA GLU A 430 -15.55 -54.28 -23.34
C GLU A 430 -15.48 -55.80 -23.16
N ARG A 431 -15.47 -56.27 -21.92
CA ARG A 431 -15.77 -57.69 -21.68
C ARG A 431 -17.19 -57.90 -22.15
N SER A 432 -17.36 -58.56 -23.28
CA SER A 432 -18.65 -59.13 -23.66
C SER A 432 -19.13 -59.99 -22.47
N GLY A 433 -20.22 -59.55 -21.84
CA GLY A 433 -20.79 -60.23 -20.69
C GLY A 433 -21.14 -61.68 -21.07
N THR A 434 -20.70 -62.54 -20.26
CA THR A 434 -21.35 -63.83 -20.01
C THR A 434 -21.95 -63.79 -18.61
#